data_912fbf22fc8381ffe1151801b3c04ec6
#
_entry.id   912fbf22fc8381ffe1151801b3c04ec6
#
_cell.length_a   1.000
_cell.length_b   1.000
_cell.length_c   1.000
_cell.angle_alpha   90.00
_cell.angle_beta   90.00
_cell.angle_gamma   90.00
#
_symmetry.space_group_name_H-M   'P 1'
#
loop_
_entity.id
_entity.type
_entity.pdbx_description
1 polymer ?
#
loop_
_entity_poly.entity_id
_entity_poly.type
_entity_poly.pdbx_seq_one_letter_code
_entity_poly.pdbx_strand_id
1 'polypeptide(L)'
;MKAYFVGGGIGSLAGAAFMIRDAGVAGAQITIIERSAIAGGSLDAAPHATGGYSLRGGRMLTSDHYECLWDLLKTIPSLDHPEESVFEETARFNREHPAHSSARLVDQHRFKLDVSSMGFTNADRLELVRLAETSEDALGTSRITDWLSPPFFRTNFWWMWQTTFAFQPWHSAVELKRYLHRFMNEFPRIETLAGVKRTVYNQYDSIVQPLEAWLRAGGVNFVRGTTVTEMDLRDEGGQVTVQALHVLDDAGTRRIAVGAEDLVFFQNASMTDASSTGSMEFAAPRLTMADSGGWTLWEKIARGRPEFGNPAAFNSSIAESYWASFTVTCNTTAFFDRMESFSGDRAGTGGLVTFKDSNWQMSVVLYHQPHFRGQRADQQVFWGYALQPDRVGNFVPKAMSDCSGAEILQELRGHLNFDPEVLAGAICIPCRLPYITSMFMPRAKTDRPLPVPKCSRNLAFVSQFVEIGDDVVFTVEYSVRAAQMAVYQLLGVRRQVPPITRHDHSLKVMFDSLVKSFS
;
A
#
# COMPACT_ATOMS: atom_id res chain seq x y z
N MET A 1 -28.30 17.22 -3.29
CA MET A 1 -27.45 16.13 -2.78
C MET A 1 -26.02 16.67 -2.65
N LYS A 2 -25.42 16.51 -1.50
CA LYS A 2 -23.98 16.75 -1.28
C LYS A 2 -23.30 15.42 -1.00
N ALA A 3 -22.00 15.35 -1.22
CA ALA A 3 -21.21 14.19 -0.87
C ALA A 3 -20.01 14.58 0.01
N TYR A 4 -19.83 13.86 1.09
CA TYR A 4 -18.76 14.07 2.05
C TYR A 4 -17.85 12.85 2.05
N PHE A 5 -16.59 13.04 1.70
CA PHE A 5 -15.56 12.01 1.82
C PHE A 5 -14.76 12.25 3.12
N VAL A 6 -14.77 11.28 4.00
CA VAL A 6 -14.09 11.31 5.29
C VAL A 6 -12.76 10.59 5.17
N GLY A 7 -11.67 11.35 5.18
CA GLY A 7 -10.32 10.97 4.82
C GLY A 7 -10.00 11.25 3.34
N GLY A 8 -8.82 11.80 3.08
CA GLY A 8 -8.36 12.23 1.74
C GLY A 8 -7.46 11.20 1.04
N GLY A 9 -7.56 9.90 1.37
CA GLY A 9 -6.79 8.86 0.71
C GLY A 9 -7.27 8.57 -0.72
N ILE A 10 -6.56 7.67 -1.41
CA ILE A 10 -6.80 7.38 -2.84
C ILE A 10 -8.24 6.90 -3.12
N GLY A 11 -8.86 6.15 -2.21
CA GLY A 11 -10.26 5.73 -2.34
C GLY A 11 -11.22 6.91 -2.41
N SER A 12 -11.02 7.92 -1.55
CA SER A 12 -11.82 9.15 -1.56
C SER A 12 -11.60 10.00 -2.81
N LEU A 13 -10.35 10.15 -3.24
CA LEU A 13 -10.02 10.89 -4.47
C LEU A 13 -10.64 10.21 -5.69
N ALA A 14 -10.48 8.89 -5.80
CA ALA A 14 -11.08 8.10 -6.88
C ALA A 14 -12.62 8.15 -6.84
N GLY A 15 -13.23 8.02 -5.65
CA GLY A 15 -14.68 8.12 -5.48
C GLY A 15 -15.24 9.47 -5.96
N ALA A 16 -14.58 10.58 -5.57
CA ALA A 16 -14.95 11.90 -6.06
C ALA A 16 -14.84 12.01 -7.59
N ALA A 17 -13.79 11.44 -8.17
CA ALA A 17 -13.61 11.43 -9.62
C ALA A 17 -14.68 10.58 -10.32
N PHE A 18 -15.02 9.40 -9.82
CA PHE A 18 -16.11 8.58 -10.37
C PHE A 18 -17.47 9.26 -10.25
N MET A 19 -17.73 10.01 -9.16
CA MET A 19 -18.96 10.80 -9.04
C MET A 19 -19.08 11.86 -10.13
N ILE A 20 -17.99 12.57 -10.42
CA ILE A 20 -17.98 13.59 -11.50
C ILE A 20 -18.08 12.93 -12.87
N ARG A 21 -17.19 11.99 -13.15
CA ARG A 21 -17.03 11.39 -14.49
C ARG A 21 -18.21 10.50 -14.89
N ASP A 22 -18.65 9.65 -13.98
CA ASP A 22 -19.59 8.55 -14.31
C ASP A 22 -21.02 8.82 -13.82
N ALA A 23 -21.19 9.59 -12.76
CA ALA A 23 -22.51 9.93 -12.20
C ALA A 23 -22.96 11.37 -12.51
N GLY A 24 -22.11 12.20 -13.12
CA GLY A 24 -22.44 13.57 -13.50
C GLY A 24 -22.66 14.52 -12.32
N VAL A 25 -22.13 14.20 -11.15
CA VAL A 25 -22.25 15.05 -9.96
C VAL A 25 -21.32 16.27 -10.11
N ALA A 26 -21.86 17.47 -9.91
CA ALA A 26 -21.03 18.69 -9.94
C ALA A 26 -20.00 18.68 -8.80
N GLY A 27 -18.73 18.97 -9.10
CA GLY A 27 -17.68 18.95 -8.10
C GLY A 27 -17.93 19.85 -6.89
N ALA A 28 -18.60 20.98 -7.09
CA ALA A 28 -19.00 21.89 -5.99
C ALA A 28 -19.93 21.24 -4.94
N GLN A 29 -20.54 20.10 -5.24
CA GLN A 29 -21.32 19.31 -4.31
C GLN A 29 -20.48 18.28 -3.52
N ILE A 30 -19.20 18.14 -3.84
CA ILE A 30 -18.29 17.15 -3.26
C ILE A 30 -17.32 17.86 -2.30
N THR A 31 -17.22 17.35 -1.08
CA THR A 31 -16.27 17.82 -0.08
C THR A 31 -15.41 16.65 0.43
N ILE A 32 -14.10 16.80 0.36
CA ILE A 32 -13.13 15.85 0.92
C ILE A 32 -12.54 16.46 2.19
N ILE A 33 -12.72 15.79 3.33
CA ILE A 33 -12.26 16.23 4.64
C ILE A 33 -11.03 15.39 5.01
N GLU A 34 -9.88 16.06 5.17
CA GLU A 34 -8.60 15.41 5.44
C GLU A 34 -7.89 16.04 6.65
N ARG A 35 -7.40 15.17 7.55
CA ARG A 35 -6.64 15.58 8.73
C ARG A 35 -5.27 16.16 8.38
N SER A 36 -4.62 15.59 7.40
CA SER A 36 -3.28 15.96 7.00
C SER A 36 -3.25 17.23 6.14
N ALA A 37 -2.08 17.86 6.03
CA ALA A 37 -1.86 19.00 5.14
C ALA A 37 -1.92 18.62 3.66
N ILE A 38 -1.69 17.33 3.33
CA ILE A 38 -1.75 16.79 1.96
C ILE A 38 -2.73 15.63 1.90
N ALA A 39 -3.35 15.44 0.74
CA ALA A 39 -4.17 14.26 0.45
C ALA A 39 -3.28 13.08 0.00
N GLY A 40 -3.89 11.92 -0.26
CA GLY A 40 -3.21 10.74 -0.79
C GLY A 40 -3.13 9.58 0.20
N GLY A 41 -3.28 9.84 1.49
CA GLY A 41 -3.23 8.81 2.54
C GLY A 41 -1.89 8.06 2.51
N SER A 42 -1.91 6.75 2.29
CA SER A 42 -0.68 5.95 2.26
C SER A 42 0.22 6.20 1.03
N LEU A 43 -0.25 6.96 0.04
CA LEU A 43 0.54 7.31 -1.15
C LEU A 43 1.31 8.61 -0.99
N ASP A 44 1.26 9.26 0.17
CA ASP A 44 1.93 10.52 0.41
C ASP A 44 3.46 10.40 0.32
N ALA A 45 4.06 11.47 -0.14
CA ALA A 45 5.50 11.65 -0.20
C ALA A 45 5.79 13.15 -0.20
N ALA A 46 6.84 13.59 0.50
CA ALA A 46 7.13 15.01 0.62
C ALA A 46 8.61 15.25 0.99
N PRO A 47 9.13 16.48 0.78
CA PRO A 47 10.31 16.95 1.45
C PRO A 47 10.13 16.85 2.97
N HIS A 48 11.17 16.45 3.69
CA HIS A 48 11.12 16.29 5.15
C HIS A 48 11.64 17.54 5.86
N ALA A 49 11.06 17.86 7.02
CA ALA A 49 11.41 19.08 7.77
C ALA A 49 12.88 19.15 8.23
N THR A 50 13.51 17.99 8.47
CA THR A 50 14.94 17.91 8.85
C THR A 50 15.88 17.83 7.65
N GLY A 51 15.38 18.05 6.46
CA GLY A 51 16.09 17.92 5.18
C GLY A 51 15.85 16.56 4.52
N GLY A 52 16.16 16.47 3.22
CA GLY A 52 15.91 15.29 2.41
C GLY A 52 14.42 15.07 2.10
N TYR A 53 14.09 13.83 1.81
CA TYR A 53 12.74 13.43 1.41
C TYR A 53 12.25 12.24 2.26
N SER A 54 10.92 12.12 2.40
CA SER A 54 10.31 10.97 3.04
C SER A 54 9.14 10.44 2.24
N LEU A 55 8.99 9.12 2.24
CA LEU A 55 7.82 8.39 1.74
C LEU A 55 7.55 7.19 2.63
N ARG A 56 6.28 6.81 2.77
CA ARG A 56 5.86 5.76 3.70
C ARG A 56 5.78 4.37 3.06
N GLY A 57 6.22 4.19 1.83
CA GLY A 57 6.26 2.88 1.19
C GLY A 57 6.74 2.92 -0.25
N GLY A 58 7.46 1.86 -0.65
CA GLY A 58 7.75 1.56 -2.04
C GLY A 58 6.53 0.91 -2.67
N ARG A 59 6.04 1.43 -3.79
CA ARG A 59 4.84 0.96 -4.46
C ARG A 59 5.18 0.38 -5.81
N MET A 60 4.60 -0.79 -6.09
CA MET A 60 4.68 -1.45 -7.39
C MET A 60 3.29 -1.58 -7.96
N LEU A 61 3.17 -1.38 -9.25
CA LEU A 61 1.93 -1.57 -10.01
C LEU A 61 2.13 -2.73 -10.98
N THR A 62 1.05 -3.22 -11.58
CA THR A 62 1.10 -4.17 -12.69
C THR A 62 0.12 -3.75 -13.77
N SER A 63 0.34 -4.18 -15.01
CA SER A 63 -0.57 -3.85 -16.12
C SER A 63 -1.91 -4.57 -15.99
N ASP A 64 -1.89 -5.79 -15.41
CA ASP A 64 -2.96 -6.78 -15.60
C ASP A 64 -3.90 -6.89 -14.40
N HIS A 65 -3.64 -6.15 -13.30
CA HIS A 65 -4.36 -6.32 -12.03
C HIS A 65 -4.91 -5.02 -11.44
N TYR A 66 -4.84 -3.92 -12.17
CA TYR A 66 -5.25 -2.58 -11.70
C TYR A 66 -6.30 -1.97 -12.62
N GLU A 67 -7.37 -2.74 -12.88
CA GLU A 67 -8.37 -2.45 -13.92
C GLU A 67 -9.11 -1.14 -13.64
N CYS A 68 -9.54 -0.92 -12.38
CA CYS A 68 -10.25 0.29 -11.98
C CYS A 68 -9.32 1.50 -11.90
N LEU A 69 -8.09 1.29 -11.42
CA LEU A 69 -7.08 2.35 -11.37
C LEU A 69 -6.73 2.83 -12.77
N TRP A 70 -6.43 1.90 -13.70
CA TRP A 70 -6.09 2.28 -15.07
C TRP A 70 -7.28 2.91 -15.81
N ASP A 71 -8.51 2.43 -15.58
CA ASP A 71 -9.73 3.05 -16.10
C ASP A 71 -9.85 4.51 -15.64
N LEU A 72 -9.57 4.79 -14.37
CA LEU A 72 -9.57 6.15 -13.82
C LEU A 72 -8.46 7.00 -14.44
N LEU A 73 -7.21 6.49 -14.42
CA LEU A 73 -6.03 7.28 -14.82
C LEU A 73 -5.96 7.59 -16.32
N LYS A 74 -6.72 6.89 -17.17
CA LYS A 74 -6.94 7.27 -18.58
C LYS A 74 -7.68 8.60 -18.73
N THR A 75 -8.37 9.05 -17.70
CA THR A 75 -9.14 10.31 -17.71
C THR A 75 -8.34 11.47 -17.11
N ILE A 76 -7.34 11.18 -16.29
CA ILE A 76 -6.59 12.19 -15.54
C ILE A 76 -5.37 12.64 -16.37
N PRO A 77 -5.26 13.93 -16.74
CA PRO A 77 -4.09 14.45 -17.45
C PRO A 77 -2.83 14.37 -16.59
N SER A 78 -1.68 14.04 -17.21
CA SER A 78 -0.38 14.21 -16.58
C SER A 78 -0.11 15.69 -16.28
N LEU A 79 0.63 15.96 -15.21
CA LEU A 79 1.02 17.33 -14.86
C LEU A 79 2.22 17.84 -15.70
N ASP A 80 3.07 16.93 -16.19
CA ASP A 80 4.23 17.29 -16.99
C ASP A 80 3.93 17.25 -18.50
N HIS A 81 2.96 16.42 -18.90
CA HIS A 81 2.50 16.21 -20.27
C HIS A 81 0.97 16.29 -20.33
N PRO A 82 0.35 17.49 -20.25
CA PRO A 82 -1.10 17.64 -20.19
C PRO A 82 -1.86 17.06 -21.39
N GLU A 83 -1.18 16.82 -22.50
CA GLU A 83 -1.69 16.14 -23.71
C GLU A 83 -1.82 14.62 -23.53
N GLU A 84 -1.11 14.03 -22.55
CA GLU A 84 -1.18 12.62 -22.18
C GLU A 84 -1.94 12.45 -20.88
N SER A 85 -2.60 11.30 -20.72
CA SER A 85 -3.12 10.87 -19.43
C SER A 85 -2.01 10.29 -18.54
N VAL A 86 -2.24 10.25 -17.22
CA VAL A 86 -1.33 9.59 -16.27
C VAL A 86 -1.11 8.12 -16.65
N PHE A 87 -2.12 7.47 -17.24
CA PHE A 87 -1.98 6.09 -17.74
C PHE A 87 -0.98 6.04 -18.92
N GLU A 88 -1.09 6.92 -19.91
CA GLU A 88 -0.24 6.94 -21.11
C GLU A 88 1.20 7.30 -20.73
N GLU A 89 1.41 8.31 -19.87
CA GLU A 89 2.70 8.66 -19.32
C GLU A 89 3.36 7.47 -18.60
N THR A 90 2.61 6.80 -17.73
CA THR A 90 3.10 5.60 -17.01
C THR A 90 3.44 4.48 -17.99
N ALA A 91 2.62 4.26 -19.01
CA ALA A 91 2.87 3.23 -20.03
C ALA A 91 4.11 3.56 -20.88
N ARG A 92 4.31 4.81 -21.27
CA ARG A 92 5.51 5.29 -21.98
C ARG A 92 6.76 5.07 -21.13
N PHE A 93 6.74 5.53 -19.88
CA PHE A 93 7.84 5.36 -18.93
C PHE A 93 8.27 3.89 -18.78
N ASN A 94 7.33 2.96 -18.64
CA ASN A 94 7.65 1.55 -18.47
C ASN A 94 8.11 0.84 -19.77
N ARG A 95 7.87 1.40 -20.94
CA ARG A 95 8.50 0.95 -22.19
C ARG A 95 9.96 1.38 -22.28
N GLU A 96 10.27 2.58 -21.79
CA GLU A 96 11.63 3.15 -21.78
C GLU A 96 12.50 2.57 -20.65
N HIS A 97 11.87 2.22 -19.52
CA HIS A 97 12.50 1.70 -18.32
C HIS A 97 11.83 0.37 -17.87
N PRO A 98 11.96 -0.72 -18.64
CA PRO A 98 11.34 -1.99 -18.30
C PRO A 98 11.95 -2.55 -17.00
N ALA A 99 11.08 -3.07 -16.13
CA ALA A 99 11.53 -3.69 -14.89
C ALA A 99 12.21 -5.04 -15.18
N HIS A 100 13.39 -5.23 -14.63
CA HIS A 100 14.12 -6.49 -14.63
C HIS A 100 15.13 -6.48 -13.47
N SER A 101 15.01 -7.42 -12.55
CA SER A 101 15.91 -7.54 -11.39
C SER A 101 16.92 -8.65 -11.62
N SER A 102 18.20 -8.34 -11.45
CA SER A 102 19.32 -9.28 -11.48
C SER A 102 19.82 -9.69 -10.08
N ALA A 103 19.37 -8.98 -9.05
CA ALA A 103 19.74 -9.24 -7.66
C ALA A 103 18.49 -9.16 -6.78
N ARG A 104 18.00 -10.31 -6.30
CA ARG A 104 16.84 -10.39 -5.41
C ARG A 104 17.23 -10.71 -3.98
N LEU A 105 18.09 -11.70 -3.80
CA LEU A 105 18.58 -12.15 -2.50
C LEU A 105 20.09 -12.04 -2.45
N VAL A 106 20.60 -11.50 -1.35
CA VAL A 106 22.04 -11.35 -1.06
C VAL A 106 22.31 -12.02 0.28
N ASP A 107 23.34 -12.86 0.35
CA ASP A 107 23.74 -13.53 1.59
C ASP A 107 24.67 -12.67 2.47
N GLN A 108 25.04 -13.19 3.64
CA GLN A 108 25.95 -12.54 4.58
C GLN A 108 27.38 -12.30 4.02
N HIS A 109 27.76 -13.04 2.98
CA HIS A 109 29.04 -12.88 2.28
C HIS A 109 28.95 -11.93 1.09
N ARG A 110 27.76 -11.33 0.87
CA ARG A 110 27.45 -10.37 -0.21
C ARG A 110 27.39 -11.02 -1.59
N PHE A 111 27.21 -12.34 -1.66
CA PHE A 111 26.95 -13.00 -2.93
C PHE A 111 25.48 -12.86 -3.31
N LYS A 112 25.25 -12.54 -4.57
CA LYS A 112 23.91 -12.63 -5.17
C LYS A 112 23.55 -14.12 -5.29
N LEU A 113 22.44 -14.49 -4.67
CA LEU A 113 21.97 -15.87 -4.72
C LEU A 113 21.24 -16.12 -6.05
N ASP A 114 21.48 -17.30 -6.61
CA ASP A 114 20.64 -17.78 -7.72
C ASP A 114 19.25 -18.13 -7.19
N VAL A 115 18.26 -17.41 -7.68
CA VAL A 115 16.84 -17.57 -7.32
C VAL A 115 16.01 -18.06 -8.50
N SER A 116 16.63 -18.55 -9.56
CA SER A 116 15.96 -19.13 -10.73
C SER A 116 15.11 -20.35 -10.35
N SER A 117 15.56 -21.12 -9.37
CA SER A 117 14.77 -22.17 -8.72
C SER A 117 13.92 -21.61 -7.58
N MET A 118 12.65 -22.01 -7.52
CA MET A 118 11.75 -21.69 -6.41
C MET A 118 12.14 -22.38 -5.10
N GLY A 119 12.91 -23.46 -5.17
CA GLY A 119 13.36 -24.24 -4.04
C GLY A 119 12.27 -25.15 -3.43
N PHE A 120 11.25 -25.50 -4.21
CA PHE A 120 10.15 -26.34 -3.75
C PHE A 120 10.49 -27.82 -3.73
N THR A 121 10.12 -28.50 -2.67
CA THR A 121 9.95 -29.95 -2.62
C THR A 121 8.56 -30.34 -3.17
N ASN A 122 8.32 -31.65 -3.35
CA ASN A 122 6.98 -32.12 -3.73
C ASN A 122 5.95 -31.88 -2.62
N ALA A 123 6.37 -31.90 -1.35
CA ALA A 123 5.52 -31.56 -0.22
C ALA A 123 5.06 -30.09 -0.29
N ASP A 124 5.99 -29.16 -0.55
CA ASP A 124 5.68 -27.73 -0.67
C ASP A 124 4.66 -27.45 -1.78
N ARG A 125 4.80 -28.11 -2.94
CA ARG A 125 3.85 -27.99 -4.05
C ARG A 125 2.46 -28.47 -3.67
N LEU A 126 2.39 -29.62 -2.98
CA LEU A 126 1.12 -30.19 -2.53
C LEU A 126 0.43 -29.30 -1.48
N GLU A 127 1.19 -28.74 -0.53
CA GLU A 127 0.69 -27.80 0.46
C GLU A 127 0.12 -26.53 -0.20
N LEU A 128 0.84 -25.96 -1.19
CA LEU A 128 0.37 -24.79 -1.95
C LEU A 128 -0.93 -25.08 -2.70
N VAL A 129 -1.01 -26.23 -3.41
CA VAL A 129 -2.23 -26.62 -4.12
C VAL A 129 -3.38 -26.81 -3.14
N ARG A 130 -3.15 -27.50 -2.01
CA ARG A 130 -4.17 -27.68 -0.98
C ARG A 130 -4.69 -26.35 -0.46
N LEU A 131 -3.82 -25.39 -0.16
CA LEU A 131 -4.21 -24.06 0.28
C LEU A 131 -5.00 -23.32 -0.81
N ALA A 132 -4.53 -23.34 -2.05
CA ALA A 132 -5.17 -22.66 -3.17
C ALA A 132 -6.58 -23.22 -3.48
N GLU A 133 -6.78 -24.53 -3.38
CA GLU A 133 -8.07 -25.18 -3.69
C GLU A 133 -9.05 -25.20 -2.51
N THR A 134 -8.59 -24.97 -1.27
CA THR A 134 -9.48 -24.94 -0.11
C THR A 134 -10.36 -23.69 -0.15
N SER A 135 -11.67 -23.84 0.10
CA SER A 135 -12.60 -22.70 0.13
C SER A 135 -12.24 -21.68 1.20
N GLU A 136 -12.53 -20.39 0.98
CA GLU A 136 -12.29 -19.34 1.98
C GLU A 136 -13.02 -19.60 3.29
N ASP A 137 -14.23 -20.17 3.24
CA ASP A 137 -14.99 -20.51 4.44
C ASP A 137 -14.30 -21.63 5.26
N ALA A 138 -13.64 -22.60 4.59
CA ALA A 138 -12.87 -23.64 5.25
C ALA A 138 -11.51 -23.14 5.76
N LEU A 139 -10.88 -22.19 5.09
CA LEU A 139 -9.70 -21.49 5.58
C LEU A 139 -10.02 -20.65 6.83
N GLY A 140 -11.17 -19.98 6.83
CA GLY A 140 -11.67 -19.20 7.97
C GLY A 140 -10.66 -18.18 8.48
N THR A 141 -10.37 -18.21 9.78
CA THR A 141 -9.39 -17.34 10.46
C THR A 141 -8.02 -17.98 10.59
N SER A 142 -7.71 -19.03 9.82
CA SER A 142 -6.41 -19.71 9.90
C SER A 142 -5.26 -18.83 9.41
N ARG A 143 -4.09 -19.11 9.98
CA ARG A 143 -2.82 -18.49 9.58
C ARG A 143 -2.16 -19.28 8.45
N ILE A 144 -1.23 -18.69 7.74
CA ILE A 144 -0.43 -19.36 6.71
C ILE A 144 0.33 -20.54 7.30
N THR A 145 0.83 -20.42 8.54
CA THR A 145 1.52 -21.49 9.28
C THR A 145 0.66 -22.72 9.58
N ASP A 146 -0.67 -22.62 9.50
CA ASP A 146 -1.57 -23.75 9.70
C ASP A 146 -1.68 -24.64 8.44
N TRP A 147 -1.19 -24.14 7.29
CA TRP A 147 -1.30 -24.75 5.98
C TRP A 147 0.03 -25.11 5.34
N LEU A 148 1.09 -24.34 5.62
CA LEU A 148 2.42 -24.50 5.07
C LEU A 148 3.40 -24.87 6.18
N SER A 149 4.21 -25.90 5.91
CA SER A 149 5.18 -26.45 6.88
C SER A 149 6.40 -25.52 7.05
N PRO A 150 7.15 -25.61 8.16
CA PRO A 150 8.31 -24.77 8.41
C PRO A 150 9.39 -24.77 7.32
N PRO A 151 9.68 -25.88 6.60
CA PRO A 151 10.62 -25.87 5.48
C PRO A 151 10.22 -24.93 4.34
N PHE A 152 8.92 -24.78 4.06
CA PHE A 152 8.40 -23.89 3.03
C PHE A 152 8.89 -22.45 3.18
N PHE A 153 8.94 -21.94 4.42
CA PHE A 153 9.38 -20.58 4.74
C PHE A 153 10.88 -20.34 4.52
N ARG A 154 11.64 -21.37 4.11
CA ARG A 154 13.05 -21.27 3.75
C ARG A 154 13.30 -21.31 2.25
N THR A 155 12.27 -21.54 1.44
CA THR A 155 12.36 -21.60 -0.03
C THR A 155 12.68 -20.22 -0.61
N ASN A 156 13.33 -20.19 -1.77
CA ASN A 156 13.58 -18.95 -2.51
C ASN A 156 12.26 -18.25 -2.85
N PHE A 157 11.24 -19.05 -3.21
CA PHE A 157 9.90 -18.51 -3.46
C PHE A 157 9.37 -17.69 -2.27
N TRP A 158 9.38 -18.25 -1.04
CA TRP A 158 8.87 -17.53 0.11
C TRP A 158 9.65 -16.25 0.38
N TRP A 159 10.98 -16.28 0.29
CA TRP A 159 11.80 -15.10 0.47
C TRP A 159 11.47 -14.00 -0.54
N MET A 160 11.30 -14.36 -1.82
CA MET A 160 10.90 -13.39 -2.83
C MET A 160 9.45 -12.92 -2.65
N TRP A 161 8.54 -13.82 -2.27
CA TRP A 161 7.13 -13.53 -2.08
C TRP A 161 6.90 -12.59 -0.89
N GLN A 162 7.42 -12.94 0.29
CA GLN A 162 7.25 -12.13 1.49
C GLN A 162 7.82 -10.71 1.34
N THR A 163 8.94 -10.55 0.64
CA THR A 163 9.53 -9.23 0.44
C THR A 163 8.85 -8.44 -0.68
N THR A 164 8.25 -9.09 -1.67
CA THR A 164 7.49 -8.42 -2.73
C THR A 164 6.13 -7.94 -2.23
N PHE A 165 5.42 -8.78 -1.46
CA PHE A 165 4.03 -8.54 -1.05
C PHE A 165 3.85 -8.29 0.45
N ALA A 166 4.94 -8.20 1.22
CA ALA A 166 4.94 -7.94 2.67
C ALA A 166 4.26 -9.03 3.53
N PHE A 167 4.15 -10.26 3.03
CA PHE A 167 3.59 -11.37 3.80
C PHE A 167 4.50 -11.79 4.95
N GLN A 168 3.88 -12.27 6.02
CA GLN A 168 4.54 -12.94 7.14
C GLN A 168 3.85 -14.28 7.42
N PRO A 169 4.55 -15.28 7.98
CA PRO A 169 3.99 -16.61 8.22
C PRO A 169 2.70 -16.63 9.06
N TRP A 170 2.52 -15.65 9.95
CA TRP A 170 1.34 -15.52 10.81
C TRP A 170 0.16 -14.80 10.20
N HIS A 171 0.28 -14.29 8.97
CA HIS A 171 -0.81 -13.64 8.26
C HIS A 171 -1.89 -14.64 7.82
N SER A 172 -3.03 -14.12 7.38
CA SER A 172 -4.20 -14.86 6.95
C SER A 172 -3.93 -15.79 5.76
N ALA A 173 -4.31 -17.05 5.88
CA ALA A 173 -4.28 -18.02 4.79
C ALA A 173 -5.22 -17.61 3.64
N VAL A 174 -6.36 -16.98 3.93
CA VAL A 174 -7.29 -16.45 2.93
C VAL A 174 -6.63 -15.38 2.07
N GLU A 175 -5.92 -14.43 2.69
CA GLU A 175 -5.24 -13.37 1.94
C GLU A 175 -4.10 -13.93 1.08
N LEU A 176 -3.33 -14.92 1.56
CA LEU A 176 -2.33 -15.59 0.73
C LEU A 176 -2.97 -16.30 -0.45
N LYS A 177 -4.07 -17.05 -0.23
CA LYS A 177 -4.81 -17.72 -1.31
C LYS A 177 -5.23 -16.71 -2.39
N ARG A 178 -5.86 -15.59 -2.00
CA ARG A 178 -6.29 -14.54 -2.94
C ARG A 178 -5.12 -14.01 -3.77
N TYR A 179 -3.97 -13.79 -3.13
CA TYR A 179 -2.75 -13.36 -3.81
C TYR A 179 -2.21 -14.39 -4.78
N LEU A 180 -2.19 -15.68 -4.41
CA LEU A 180 -1.75 -16.76 -5.30
C LEU A 180 -2.61 -16.82 -6.57
N HIS A 181 -3.94 -16.67 -6.44
CA HIS A 181 -4.84 -16.64 -7.59
C HIS A 181 -4.69 -15.36 -8.42
N ARG A 182 -4.68 -14.20 -7.77
CA ARG A 182 -4.68 -12.90 -8.42
C ARG A 182 -3.36 -12.65 -9.19
N PHE A 183 -2.22 -13.03 -8.60
CA PHE A 183 -0.89 -12.82 -9.16
C PHE A 183 -0.26 -14.09 -9.74
N MET A 184 -1.05 -15.08 -10.11
CA MET A 184 -0.54 -16.32 -10.69
C MET A 184 0.31 -16.09 -11.94
N ASN A 185 -0.02 -15.11 -12.77
CA ASN A 185 0.75 -14.73 -13.96
C ASN A 185 2.11 -14.06 -13.63
N GLU A 186 2.30 -13.59 -12.41
CA GLU A 186 3.60 -13.05 -11.94
C GLU A 186 4.51 -14.11 -11.36
N PHE A 187 3.98 -15.29 -11.02
CA PHE A 187 4.74 -16.38 -10.45
C PHE A 187 5.93 -16.81 -11.33
N PRO A 188 5.79 -17.01 -12.65
CA PRO A 188 6.91 -17.41 -13.53
C PRO A 188 8.03 -16.37 -13.65
N ARG A 189 7.77 -15.11 -13.24
CA ARG A 189 8.71 -13.99 -13.38
C ARG A 189 8.97 -13.25 -12.05
N ILE A 190 8.68 -13.91 -10.91
CA ILE A 190 8.85 -13.31 -9.58
C ILE A 190 10.32 -12.99 -9.26
N GLU A 191 11.25 -13.74 -9.82
CA GLU A 191 12.69 -13.51 -9.67
C GLU A 191 13.14 -12.21 -10.34
N THR A 192 12.61 -11.92 -11.52
CA THR A 192 12.99 -10.73 -12.30
C THR A 192 12.10 -9.52 -12.03
N LEU A 193 10.92 -9.71 -11.45
CA LEU A 193 9.88 -8.69 -11.31
C LEU A 193 9.51 -8.00 -12.64
N ALA A 194 9.64 -8.71 -13.76
CA ALA A 194 9.43 -8.14 -15.10
C ALA A 194 7.98 -7.66 -15.35
N GLY A 195 7.01 -8.13 -14.56
CA GLY A 195 5.62 -7.67 -14.59
C GLY A 195 5.37 -6.36 -13.86
N VAL A 196 6.31 -5.92 -13.03
CA VAL A 196 6.17 -4.70 -12.24
C VAL A 196 6.20 -3.46 -13.12
N LYS A 197 5.29 -2.54 -12.83
CA LYS A 197 5.21 -1.20 -13.40
C LYS A 197 5.49 -0.16 -12.33
N ARG A 198 6.11 0.93 -12.73
CA ARG A 198 6.43 2.07 -11.87
C ARG A 198 5.95 3.35 -12.51
N THR A 199 5.66 4.34 -11.69
CA THR A 199 5.39 5.71 -12.11
C THR A 199 6.70 6.46 -12.33
N VAL A 200 6.67 7.55 -13.07
CA VAL A 200 7.85 8.41 -13.36
C VAL A 200 8.49 8.89 -12.06
N TYR A 201 7.68 9.47 -11.19
CA TYR A 201 8.06 9.86 -9.83
C TYR A 201 7.43 8.90 -8.80
N ASN A 202 7.51 9.23 -7.53
CA ASN A 202 6.72 8.57 -6.49
C ASN A 202 5.21 8.68 -6.78
N GLN A 203 4.39 7.85 -6.13
CA GLN A 203 2.96 7.81 -6.47
C GLN A 203 2.17 9.04 -6.01
N TYR A 204 2.68 9.80 -5.04
CA TYR A 204 2.07 11.08 -4.70
C TYR A 204 2.18 12.05 -5.89
N ASP A 205 3.38 12.23 -6.42
CA ASP A 205 3.63 13.16 -7.52
C ASP A 205 3.01 12.71 -8.85
N SER A 206 3.00 11.39 -9.11
CA SER A 206 2.53 10.84 -10.40
C SER A 206 1.04 10.48 -10.43
N ILE A 207 0.39 10.24 -9.28
CA ILE A 207 -1.02 9.82 -9.24
C ILE A 207 -1.86 10.79 -8.41
N VAL A 208 -1.44 11.09 -7.17
CA VAL A 208 -2.27 11.87 -6.25
C VAL A 208 -2.36 13.32 -6.69
N GLN A 209 -1.23 13.97 -6.99
CA GLN A 209 -1.23 15.37 -7.40
C GLN A 209 -2.01 15.64 -8.71
N PRO A 210 -1.85 14.84 -9.79
CA PRO A 210 -2.66 15.01 -10.99
C PRO A 210 -4.16 14.83 -10.72
N LEU A 211 -4.51 13.80 -9.96
CA LEU A 211 -5.91 13.52 -9.59
C LEU A 211 -6.50 14.64 -8.74
N GLU A 212 -5.78 15.14 -7.74
CA GLU A 212 -6.21 16.28 -6.94
C GLU A 212 -6.36 17.55 -7.78
N ALA A 213 -5.41 17.83 -8.68
CA ALA A 213 -5.47 18.99 -9.59
C ALA A 213 -6.72 18.91 -10.48
N TRP A 214 -7.03 17.74 -11.04
CA TRP A 214 -8.22 17.51 -11.84
C TRP A 214 -9.52 17.70 -11.03
N LEU A 215 -9.57 17.19 -9.80
CA LEU A 215 -10.72 17.35 -8.89
C LEU A 215 -10.93 18.81 -8.50
N ARG A 216 -9.87 19.56 -8.21
CA ARG A 216 -9.95 20.99 -7.90
C ARG A 216 -10.42 21.80 -9.10
N ALA A 217 -9.92 21.51 -10.29
CA ALA A 217 -10.40 22.14 -11.52
C ALA A 217 -11.89 21.83 -11.77
N GLY A 218 -12.36 20.64 -11.35
CA GLY A 218 -13.77 20.25 -11.36
C GLY A 218 -14.62 20.89 -10.25
N GLY A 219 -14.03 21.69 -9.36
CA GLY A 219 -14.74 22.42 -8.30
C GLY A 219 -14.90 21.67 -6.97
N VAL A 220 -14.19 20.53 -6.77
CA VAL A 220 -14.24 19.77 -5.50
C VAL A 220 -13.63 20.59 -4.36
N ASN A 221 -14.33 20.61 -3.23
CA ASN A 221 -13.88 21.29 -2.02
C ASN A 221 -12.98 20.37 -1.17
N PHE A 222 -11.76 20.82 -0.89
CA PHE A 222 -10.80 20.12 -0.02
C PHE A 222 -10.68 20.88 1.32
N VAL A 223 -11.12 20.25 2.39
CA VAL A 223 -11.02 20.74 3.76
C VAL A 223 -9.90 19.99 4.47
N ARG A 224 -8.73 20.61 4.59
CA ARG A 224 -7.51 20.02 5.18
C ARG A 224 -7.33 20.48 6.63
N GLY A 225 -6.44 19.80 7.38
CA GLY A 225 -6.24 20.08 8.80
C GLY A 225 -7.47 19.80 9.65
N THR A 226 -8.42 18.98 9.14
CA THR A 226 -9.72 18.76 9.76
C THR A 226 -9.95 17.26 9.96
N THR A 227 -10.16 16.86 11.21
CA THR A 227 -10.44 15.48 11.60
C THR A 227 -11.93 15.29 11.84
N VAL A 228 -12.54 14.29 11.20
CA VAL A 228 -13.88 13.81 11.58
C VAL A 228 -13.72 12.92 12.80
N THR A 229 -14.29 13.33 13.93
CA THR A 229 -14.13 12.65 15.22
C THR A 229 -15.31 11.79 15.62
N GLU A 230 -16.51 12.04 15.02
CA GLU A 230 -17.75 11.32 15.30
C GLU A 230 -18.74 11.47 14.14
N MET A 231 -19.65 10.50 14.00
CA MET A 231 -20.79 10.52 13.10
C MET A 231 -22.09 10.31 13.89
N ASP A 232 -23.06 11.21 13.74
CA ASP A 232 -24.41 10.99 14.26
C ASP A 232 -25.13 9.98 13.37
N LEU A 233 -25.39 8.78 13.89
CA LEU A 233 -26.07 7.71 13.19
C LEU A 233 -27.48 7.54 13.71
N ARG A 234 -28.46 7.46 12.81
CA ARG A 234 -29.86 7.14 13.11
C ARG A 234 -30.21 5.76 12.58
N ASP A 235 -30.68 4.92 13.48
CA ASP A 235 -31.14 3.56 13.15
C ASP A 235 -32.68 3.57 13.09
N GLU A 236 -33.25 3.35 11.91
CA GLU A 236 -34.71 3.28 11.68
C GLU A 236 -35.08 2.14 10.75
N GLY A 237 -35.96 1.26 11.22
CA GLY A 237 -36.47 0.14 10.40
C GLY A 237 -35.36 -0.78 9.87
N GLY A 238 -34.25 -0.92 10.58
CA GLY A 238 -33.08 -1.69 10.17
C GLY A 238 -32.19 -0.98 9.15
N GLN A 239 -32.43 0.30 8.90
CA GLN A 239 -31.60 1.15 8.04
C GLN A 239 -30.83 2.20 8.87
N VAL A 240 -29.53 2.33 8.60
CA VAL A 240 -28.64 3.31 9.22
C VAL A 240 -28.45 4.50 8.30
N THR A 241 -28.64 5.69 8.84
CA THR A 241 -28.44 6.96 8.12
C THR A 241 -27.51 7.86 8.90
N VAL A 242 -26.47 8.40 8.26
CA VAL A 242 -25.64 9.47 8.82
C VAL A 242 -26.43 10.78 8.77
N GLN A 243 -26.55 11.45 9.91
CA GLN A 243 -27.25 12.74 10.03
C GLN A 243 -26.32 13.92 10.26
N ALA A 244 -25.11 13.67 10.76
CA ALA A 244 -24.09 14.70 10.88
C ALA A 244 -22.70 14.12 11.03
N LEU A 245 -21.71 14.97 10.73
CA LEU A 245 -20.28 14.74 10.99
C LEU A 245 -19.83 15.77 12.04
N HIS A 246 -19.15 15.30 13.08
CA HIS A 246 -18.46 16.17 14.02
C HIS A 246 -17.01 16.29 13.58
N VAL A 247 -16.55 17.49 13.36
CA VAL A 247 -15.19 17.77 12.87
C VAL A 247 -14.43 18.62 13.88
N LEU A 248 -13.13 18.38 13.96
CA LEU A 248 -12.18 19.14 14.79
C LEU A 248 -11.10 19.70 13.87
N ASP A 249 -10.90 21.02 13.96
CA ASP A 249 -9.81 21.75 13.31
C ASP A 249 -9.22 22.79 14.30
N ASP A 250 -8.33 23.66 13.84
CA ASP A 250 -7.68 24.68 14.68
C ASP A 250 -8.69 25.69 15.28
N ALA A 251 -9.86 25.85 14.66
CA ALA A 251 -10.93 26.70 15.17
C ALA A 251 -11.80 26.01 16.23
N GLY A 252 -11.58 24.73 16.48
CA GLY A 252 -12.32 23.91 17.44
C GLY A 252 -13.30 22.93 16.82
N THR A 253 -14.22 22.42 17.62
CA THR A 253 -15.20 21.42 17.19
C THR A 253 -16.41 22.08 16.55
N ARG A 254 -16.85 21.57 15.41
CA ARG A 254 -18.10 22.01 14.75
C ARG A 254 -18.85 20.80 14.18
N ARG A 255 -20.14 20.98 13.96
CA ARG A 255 -21.05 19.97 13.43
C ARG A 255 -21.42 20.31 11.98
N ILE A 256 -21.28 19.37 11.08
CA ILE A 256 -21.74 19.46 9.69
C ILE A 256 -22.99 18.59 9.58
N ALA A 257 -24.13 19.20 9.28
CA ALA A 257 -25.37 18.45 9.04
C ALA A 257 -25.31 17.73 7.71
N VAL A 258 -25.75 16.46 7.70
CA VAL A 258 -25.90 15.62 6.50
C VAL A 258 -27.39 15.51 6.22
N GLY A 259 -27.83 16.00 5.08
CA GLY A 259 -29.21 15.94 4.64
C GLY A 259 -29.66 14.52 4.23
N ALA A 260 -30.96 14.33 4.08
CA ALA A 260 -31.52 13.02 3.75
C ALA A 260 -31.04 12.44 2.40
N GLU A 261 -30.72 13.33 1.46
CA GLU A 261 -30.21 12.96 0.13
C GLU A 261 -28.68 13.07 0.01
N ASP A 262 -27.99 13.45 1.09
CA ASP A 262 -26.56 13.60 1.08
C ASP A 262 -25.88 12.24 1.35
N LEU A 263 -24.68 12.07 0.79
CA LEU A 263 -23.90 10.84 0.88
C LEU A 263 -22.63 11.04 1.70
N VAL A 264 -22.23 10.01 2.43
CA VAL A 264 -20.98 9.97 3.18
C VAL A 264 -20.17 8.76 2.71
N PHE A 265 -18.93 9.00 2.31
CA PHE A 265 -17.95 7.98 1.96
C PHE A 265 -16.84 8.01 3.00
N PHE A 266 -16.72 6.94 3.76
CA PHE A 266 -15.75 6.84 4.83
C PHE A 266 -14.57 5.97 4.45
N GLN A 267 -13.39 6.53 4.46
CA GLN A 267 -12.17 5.78 4.36
C GLN A 267 -11.84 5.19 5.74
N ASN A 268 -12.46 4.05 6.05
CA ASN A 268 -12.34 3.38 7.33
C ASN A 268 -10.93 2.86 7.56
N ALA A 269 -10.20 3.52 8.44
CA ALA A 269 -8.81 3.27 8.76
C ALA A 269 -7.81 3.49 7.60
N SER A 270 -6.54 3.45 7.91
CA SER A 270 -5.42 3.47 6.96
C SER A 270 -4.28 2.58 7.49
N MET A 271 -3.61 1.88 6.57
CA MET A 271 -2.41 1.13 6.90
C MET A 271 -1.24 2.00 7.38
N THR A 272 -1.28 3.31 7.10
CA THR A 272 -0.28 4.28 7.55
C THR A 272 -0.79 5.18 8.67
N ASP A 273 -1.94 4.88 9.26
CA ASP A 273 -2.43 5.62 10.42
C ASP A 273 -1.49 5.44 11.62
N ALA A 274 -1.38 6.45 12.48
CA ALA A 274 -0.41 6.50 13.58
C ALA A 274 1.06 6.24 13.16
N SER A 275 1.42 6.48 11.89
CA SER A 275 2.82 6.44 11.48
C SER A 275 3.59 7.68 11.95
N SER A 276 4.88 7.50 12.16
CA SER A 276 5.78 8.56 12.62
C SER A 276 7.11 8.51 11.87
N THR A 277 7.80 9.63 11.81
CA THR A 277 9.14 9.72 11.25
C THR A 277 10.17 10.13 12.29
N GLY A 278 11.38 9.61 12.18
CA GLY A 278 12.54 10.00 12.96
C GLY A 278 13.45 10.98 12.20
N SER A 279 14.70 11.02 12.58
CA SER A 279 15.75 11.82 11.93
C SER A 279 17.07 11.07 11.93
N MET A 280 18.14 11.73 11.47
CA MET A 280 19.50 11.18 11.58
C MET A 280 19.93 10.90 13.02
N GLU A 281 19.37 11.64 13.98
CA GLU A 281 19.74 11.61 15.41
C GLU A 281 18.75 10.80 16.25
N PHE A 282 17.50 10.72 15.84
CA PHE A 282 16.40 10.14 16.63
C PHE A 282 15.64 9.07 15.89
N ALA A 283 15.28 8.02 16.61
CA ALA A 283 14.34 7.01 16.13
C ALA A 283 12.94 7.62 15.94
N ALA A 284 12.13 7.00 15.08
CA ALA A 284 10.73 7.37 14.92
C ALA A 284 9.95 7.09 16.21
N PRO A 285 9.19 8.05 16.76
CA PRO A 285 8.46 7.89 18.02
C PRO A 285 7.38 6.82 17.90
N ARG A 286 7.07 6.17 19.03
CA ARG A 286 5.99 5.18 19.14
C ARG A 286 4.66 5.90 19.34
N LEU A 287 3.82 5.93 18.30
CA LEU A 287 2.46 6.39 18.39
C LEU A 287 1.52 5.22 18.69
N THR A 288 0.34 5.53 19.21
CA THR A 288 -0.66 4.56 19.67
C THR A 288 -1.96 4.67 18.89
N MET A 289 -2.93 3.83 19.21
CA MET A 289 -4.29 3.93 18.68
C MET A 289 -4.92 5.31 18.93
N ALA A 290 -4.59 5.98 20.05
CA ALA A 290 -5.12 7.32 20.35
C ALA A 290 -4.67 8.38 19.34
N ASP A 291 -3.55 8.15 18.64
CA ASP A 291 -3.02 9.04 17.61
C ASP A 291 -3.66 8.77 16.22
N SER A 292 -4.52 7.74 16.15
CA SER A 292 -5.23 7.33 14.94
C SER A 292 -6.59 8.04 14.83
N GLY A 293 -6.88 8.61 13.66
CA GLY A 293 -8.21 9.17 13.38
C GLY A 293 -9.17 8.15 12.77
N GLY A 294 -8.68 7.40 11.78
CA GLY A 294 -9.51 6.45 11.03
C GLY A 294 -9.94 5.25 11.85
N TRP A 295 -9.02 4.62 12.59
CA TRP A 295 -9.32 3.46 13.44
C TRP A 295 -10.29 3.81 14.55
N THR A 296 -10.06 4.90 15.27
CA THR A 296 -10.92 5.33 16.38
C THR A 296 -12.34 5.69 15.92
N LEU A 297 -12.49 6.32 14.77
CA LEU A 297 -13.80 6.60 14.18
C LEU A 297 -14.50 5.31 13.74
N TRP A 298 -13.80 4.37 13.10
CA TRP A 298 -14.38 3.09 12.71
C TRP A 298 -14.85 2.28 13.92
N GLU A 299 -14.07 2.21 14.99
CA GLU A 299 -14.50 1.55 16.24
C GLU A 299 -15.78 2.16 16.82
N LYS A 300 -15.91 3.49 16.78
CA LYS A 300 -17.12 4.17 17.26
C LYS A 300 -18.37 3.80 16.47
N ILE A 301 -18.30 3.87 15.14
CA ILE A 301 -19.46 3.63 14.28
C ILE A 301 -19.82 2.15 14.14
N ALA A 302 -18.84 1.23 14.27
CA ALA A 302 -19.05 -0.21 14.21
C ALA A 302 -19.65 -0.77 15.52
N ARG A 303 -19.57 -0.04 16.63
CA ARG A 303 -20.07 -0.52 17.93
C ARG A 303 -21.56 -0.86 17.87
N GLY A 304 -21.88 -2.13 18.09
CA GLY A 304 -23.27 -2.62 18.03
C GLY A 304 -23.83 -2.77 16.61
N ARG A 305 -22.98 -2.63 15.56
CA ARG A 305 -23.37 -2.74 14.14
C ARG A 305 -22.44 -3.70 13.41
N PRO A 306 -22.71 -5.02 13.47
CA PRO A 306 -21.82 -6.03 12.87
C PRO A 306 -21.64 -5.86 11.35
N GLU A 307 -22.61 -5.27 10.65
CA GLU A 307 -22.50 -4.99 9.21
C GLU A 307 -21.47 -3.89 8.89
N PHE A 308 -21.03 -3.11 9.88
CA PHE A 308 -19.95 -2.14 9.73
C PHE A 308 -18.58 -2.77 10.04
N GLY A 309 -18.53 -4.09 10.21
CA GLY A 309 -17.31 -4.86 10.40
C GLY A 309 -16.80 -4.85 11.85
N ASN A 310 -15.60 -5.42 12.02
CA ASN A 310 -14.93 -5.55 13.30
C ASN A 310 -13.49 -5.03 13.20
N PRO A 311 -13.24 -3.75 13.47
CA PRO A 311 -11.90 -3.17 13.38
C PRO A 311 -10.86 -3.85 14.27
N ALA A 312 -11.29 -4.46 15.41
CA ALA A 312 -10.37 -5.16 16.30
C ALA A 312 -9.64 -6.34 15.67
N ALA A 313 -10.22 -6.98 14.64
CA ALA A 313 -9.54 -8.02 13.86
C ALA A 313 -8.25 -7.52 13.18
N PHE A 314 -8.13 -6.21 12.95
CA PHE A 314 -7.03 -5.60 12.19
C PHE A 314 -6.09 -4.75 13.05
N ASN A 315 -6.59 -4.11 14.11
CA ASN A 315 -5.83 -3.12 14.89
C ASN A 315 -5.39 -3.58 16.27
N SER A 316 -5.78 -4.79 16.71
CA SER A 316 -5.46 -5.29 18.06
C SER A 316 -4.03 -5.86 18.18
N SER A 317 -3.39 -6.22 17.08
CA SER A 317 -2.09 -6.94 17.08
C SER A 317 -0.99 -6.15 16.36
N ILE A 318 -0.65 -4.96 16.88
CA ILE A 318 0.38 -4.08 16.29
C ILE A 318 1.71 -4.83 16.12
N ALA A 319 2.13 -5.66 17.07
CA ALA A 319 3.37 -6.41 16.98
C ALA A 319 3.44 -7.36 15.76
N GLU A 320 2.30 -7.83 15.26
CA GLU A 320 2.21 -8.69 14.08
C GLU A 320 1.95 -7.93 12.77
N SER A 321 1.41 -6.70 12.85
CA SER A 321 1.09 -5.86 11.68
C SER A 321 2.12 -4.77 11.39
N TYR A 322 3.08 -4.60 12.28
CA TYR A 322 4.07 -3.54 12.25
C TYR A 322 5.28 -3.88 11.38
N TRP A 323 5.75 -2.91 10.63
CA TRP A 323 7.11 -2.87 10.10
C TRP A 323 7.72 -1.47 10.21
N ALA A 324 9.03 -1.37 9.92
CA ALA A 324 9.73 -0.10 9.80
C ALA A 324 10.28 0.08 8.37
N SER A 325 10.31 1.31 7.92
CA SER A 325 10.93 1.69 6.67
C SER A 325 11.85 2.90 6.85
N PHE A 326 12.57 3.25 5.83
CA PHE A 326 13.41 4.43 5.81
C PHE A 326 13.57 4.96 4.40
N THR A 327 13.71 6.27 4.29
CA THR A 327 14.02 6.95 3.03
C THR A 327 15.41 7.58 3.17
N VAL A 328 16.27 7.38 2.18
CA VAL A 328 17.60 7.95 2.15
C VAL A 328 17.74 8.93 1.01
N THR A 329 18.16 10.13 1.32
CA THR A 329 18.53 11.16 0.35
C THR A 329 20.07 11.27 0.33
N CYS A 330 20.65 10.92 -0.80
CA CYS A 330 22.09 11.06 -1.07
C CYS A 330 22.36 12.40 -1.78
N ASN A 331 23.43 13.07 -1.43
CA ASN A 331 23.87 14.32 -2.06
C ASN A 331 24.93 14.09 -3.16
N THR A 332 25.17 12.83 -3.53
CA THR A 332 26.08 12.39 -4.60
C THR A 332 25.52 11.13 -5.26
N THR A 333 26.04 10.78 -6.43
CA THR A 333 25.68 9.53 -7.14
C THR A 333 26.39 8.28 -6.57
N ALA A 334 27.38 8.46 -5.68
CA ALA A 334 28.30 7.39 -5.27
C ALA A 334 27.61 6.11 -4.78
N PHE A 335 26.51 6.23 -4.02
CA PHE A 335 25.77 5.08 -3.54
C PHE A 335 25.04 4.36 -4.69
N PHE A 336 24.42 5.11 -5.58
CA PHE A 336 23.71 4.56 -6.74
C PHE A 336 24.68 3.87 -7.70
N ASP A 337 25.80 4.52 -8.06
CA ASP A 337 26.85 3.95 -8.91
C ASP A 337 27.38 2.64 -8.33
N ARG A 338 27.60 2.61 -7.00
CA ARG A 338 28.08 1.42 -6.30
C ARG A 338 27.05 0.31 -6.27
N MET A 339 25.78 0.64 -6.02
CA MET A 339 24.68 -0.32 -6.01
C MET A 339 24.37 -0.86 -7.40
N GLU A 340 24.42 -0.05 -8.44
CA GLU A 340 24.25 -0.49 -9.82
C GLU A 340 25.37 -1.46 -10.23
N SER A 341 26.60 -1.13 -9.89
CA SER A 341 27.75 -2.04 -10.10
C SER A 341 27.60 -3.35 -9.33
N PHE A 342 27.10 -3.28 -8.09
CA PHE A 342 26.90 -4.46 -7.23
C PHE A 342 25.75 -5.33 -7.72
N SER A 343 24.59 -4.75 -7.98
CA SER A 343 23.38 -5.50 -8.37
C SER A 343 23.41 -5.95 -9.83
N GLY A 344 24.00 -5.16 -10.72
CA GLY A 344 23.89 -5.30 -12.16
C GLY A 344 22.64 -4.64 -12.74
N ASP A 345 21.86 -3.94 -11.91
CA ASP A 345 20.61 -3.29 -12.29
C ASP A 345 20.76 -1.78 -12.26
N ARG A 346 20.20 -1.08 -13.24
CA ARG A 346 20.08 0.38 -13.21
C ARG A 346 19.02 0.82 -12.23
N ALA A 347 19.20 1.96 -11.59
CA ALA A 347 18.21 2.57 -10.73
C ALA A 347 16.85 2.71 -11.47
N GLY A 348 15.79 2.28 -10.81
CA GLY A 348 14.44 2.28 -11.37
C GLY A 348 14.06 1.05 -12.20
N THR A 349 15.02 0.23 -12.61
CA THR A 349 14.74 -1.01 -13.37
C THR A 349 14.88 -2.26 -12.50
N GLY A 350 15.77 -2.26 -11.50
CA GLY A 350 15.96 -3.35 -10.57
C GLY A 350 14.78 -3.56 -9.62
N GLY A 351 14.81 -4.68 -8.93
CA GLY A 351 13.81 -5.02 -7.93
C GLY A 351 14.25 -4.68 -6.51
N LEU A 352 13.63 -5.37 -5.57
CA LEU A 352 14.02 -5.40 -4.18
C LEU A 352 15.32 -6.19 -4.03
N VAL A 353 16.37 -5.56 -3.50
CA VAL A 353 17.57 -6.25 -3.05
C VAL A 353 17.38 -6.56 -1.57
N THR A 354 17.20 -7.83 -1.25
CA THR A 354 16.95 -8.31 0.11
C THR A 354 18.20 -8.94 0.69
N PHE A 355 18.63 -8.49 1.87
CA PHE A 355 19.71 -9.11 2.63
C PHE A 355 19.13 -10.29 3.42
N LYS A 356 19.29 -11.50 2.88
CA LYS A 356 18.64 -12.72 3.40
C LYS A 356 19.03 -13.03 4.85
N ASP A 357 20.28 -12.74 5.22
CA ASP A 357 20.81 -13.01 6.54
C ASP A 357 20.72 -11.79 7.49
N SER A 358 20.01 -10.74 7.06
CA SER A 358 19.69 -9.62 7.93
C SER A 358 18.70 -10.03 9.01
N ASN A 359 19.07 -9.82 10.28
CA ASN A 359 18.15 -10.05 11.40
C ASN A 359 16.87 -9.19 11.28
N TRP A 360 16.97 -8.01 10.67
CA TRP A 360 15.84 -7.13 10.41
C TRP A 360 15.04 -7.55 9.19
N GLN A 361 15.51 -8.51 8.38
CA GLN A 361 14.98 -8.83 7.05
C GLN A 361 14.90 -7.56 6.19
N MET A 362 16.02 -6.85 6.09
CA MET A 362 16.12 -5.58 5.38
C MET A 362 16.12 -5.79 3.87
N SER A 363 15.37 -4.92 3.18
CA SER A 363 15.39 -4.80 1.72
C SER A 363 15.57 -3.34 1.31
N VAL A 364 16.20 -3.09 0.17
CA VAL A 364 16.37 -1.77 -0.42
C VAL A 364 15.90 -1.73 -1.87
N VAL A 365 15.40 -0.57 -2.29
CA VAL A 365 14.93 -0.31 -3.66
C VAL A 365 15.53 1.00 -4.14
N LEU A 366 16.22 0.95 -5.28
CA LEU A 366 16.69 2.15 -5.98
C LEU A 366 15.64 2.56 -7.02
N TYR A 367 15.09 3.73 -6.83
CA TYR A 367 14.12 4.30 -7.76
C TYR A 367 14.80 4.95 -8.96
N HIS A 368 14.05 5.11 -10.04
CA HIS A 368 14.41 6.05 -11.11
C HIS A 368 14.58 7.46 -10.54
N GLN A 369 15.55 8.20 -11.05
CA GLN A 369 15.83 9.57 -10.60
C GLN A 369 15.49 10.58 -11.71
N PRO A 370 14.91 11.73 -11.36
CA PRO A 370 14.48 12.13 -10.02
C PRO A 370 13.25 11.35 -9.55
N HIS A 371 13.19 11.02 -8.25
CA HIS A 371 12.05 10.28 -7.68
C HIS A 371 10.96 11.20 -7.12
N PHE A 372 11.27 12.45 -6.89
CA PHE A 372 10.32 13.49 -6.51
C PHE A 372 10.27 14.57 -7.58
N ARG A 373 9.08 15.04 -7.87
CA ARG A 373 8.88 16.19 -8.74
C ARG A 373 9.50 17.43 -8.07
N GLY A 374 10.42 18.10 -8.74
CA GLY A 374 11.20 19.20 -8.15
C GLY A 374 12.35 18.76 -7.25
N GLN A 375 12.74 17.47 -7.26
CA GLN A 375 13.95 17.00 -6.59
C GLN A 375 15.17 17.73 -7.16
N ARG A 376 16.10 18.10 -6.29
CA ARG A 376 17.34 18.74 -6.70
C ARG A 376 18.18 17.79 -7.58
N ALA A 377 18.77 18.32 -8.63
CA ALA A 377 19.53 17.52 -9.58
C ALA A 377 20.81 16.85 -9.00
N ASP A 378 21.34 17.40 -7.89
CA ASP A 378 22.48 16.85 -7.16
C ASP A 378 22.08 15.81 -6.09
N GLN A 379 20.80 15.50 -5.96
CA GLN A 379 20.29 14.55 -4.98
C GLN A 379 19.72 13.30 -5.65
N GLN A 380 19.88 12.17 -4.95
CA GLN A 380 19.27 10.90 -5.32
C GLN A 380 18.57 10.29 -4.11
N VAL A 381 17.43 9.65 -4.33
CA VAL A 381 16.58 9.12 -3.27
C VAL A 381 16.35 7.63 -3.47
N PHE A 382 16.61 6.83 -2.42
CA PHE A 382 16.23 5.44 -2.36
C PHE A 382 15.42 5.13 -1.09
N TRP A 383 14.79 3.98 -1.08
CA TRP A 383 13.97 3.53 0.03
C TRP A 383 14.36 2.14 0.48
N GLY A 384 14.17 1.86 1.76
CA GLY A 384 14.33 0.53 2.32
C GLY A 384 13.31 0.26 3.41
N TYR A 385 13.19 -1.02 3.78
CA TYR A 385 12.29 -1.44 4.84
C TYR A 385 12.78 -2.73 5.50
N ALA A 386 12.24 -3.02 6.66
CA ALA A 386 12.53 -4.21 7.42
C ALA A 386 11.23 -4.87 7.90
N LEU A 387 11.12 -6.18 7.66
CA LEU A 387 9.94 -6.97 8.07
C LEU A 387 10.03 -7.49 9.51
N GLN A 388 11.23 -7.43 10.12
CA GLN A 388 11.49 -7.85 11.51
C GLN A 388 12.16 -6.73 12.31
N PRO A 389 11.52 -5.54 12.43
CA PRO A 389 12.17 -4.34 12.95
C PRO A 389 12.44 -4.39 14.47
N ASP A 390 11.85 -5.33 15.18
CA ASP A 390 12.05 -5.50 16.64
C ASP A 390 13.23 -6.43 16.99
N ARG A 391 13.87 -7.04 15.98
CA ARG A 391 15.09 -7.83 16.20
C ARG A 391 16.31 -6.93 16.31
N VAL A 392 17.30 -7.38 17.10
CA VAL A 392 18.61 -6.73 17.18
C VAL A 392 19.33 -6.89 15.84
N GLY A 393 19.93 -5.82 15.32
CA GLY A 393 20.66 -5.81 14.06
C GLY A 393 21.92 -6.68 14.07
N ASN A 394 22.47 -6.90 12.89
CA ASN A 394 23.72 -7.65 12.73
C ASN A 394 24.94 -6.81 13.06
N PHE A 395 24.88 -5.51 12.80
CA PHE A 395 25.96 -4.55 12.97
C PHE A 395 25.65 -3.44 13.98
N VAL A 396 24.37 -3.22 14.27
CA VAL A 396 23.88 -2.29 15.29
C VAL A 396 23.22 -3.10 16.41
N PRO A 397 23.68 -3.00 17.68
CA PRO A 397 23.15 -3.80 18.79
C PRO A 397 21.82 -3.27 19.33
N LYS A 398 20.90 -2.89 18.42
CA LYS A 398 19.56 -2.37 18.71
C LYS A 398 18.54 -2.96 17.75
N ALA A 399 17.27 -2.94 18.15
CA ALA A 399 16.15 -3.15 17.26
C ALA A 399 16.07 -1.96 16.25
N MET A 400 15.72 -2.24 14.98
CA MET A 400 15.57 -1.15 14.00
C MET A 400 14.55 -0.11 14.45
N SER A 401 13.50 -0.57 15.14
CA SER A 401 12.45 0.30 15.70
C SER A 401 12.97 1.37 16.67
N ASP A 402 14.15 1.16 17.24
CA ASP A 402 14.76 2.06 18.21
C ASP A 402 16.02 2.75 17.65
N CYS A 403 16.26 2.57 16.34
CA CYS A 403 17.42 3.15 15.64
C CYS A 403 17.11 4.54 15.06
N SER A 404 18.08 5.42 15.16
CA SER A 404 18.14 6.66 14.40
C SER A 404 18.48 6.38 12.92
N GLY A 405 18.36 7.39 12.07
CA GLY A 405 18.77 7.29 10.67
C GLY A 405 20.25 6.95 10.49
N ALA A 406 21.11 7.52 11.33
CA ALA A 406 22.54 7.21 11.31
C ALA A 406 22.83 5.74 11.62
N GLU A 407 22.13 5.15 12.59
CA GLU A 407 22.25 3.74 12.96
C GLU A 407 21.70 2.80 11.86
N ILE A 408 20.61 3.18 11.19
CA ILE A 408 20.09 2.41 10.04
C ILE A 408 21.10 2.41 8.89
N LEU A 409 21.73 3.55 8.58
CA LEU A 409 22.80 3.61 7.58
C LEU A 409 24.00 2.77 7.96
N GLN A 410 24.35 2.70 9.24
CA GLN A 410 25.42 1.84 9.75
C GLN A 410 25.11 0.36 9.49
N GLU A 411 23.90 -0.09 9.80
CA GLU A 411 23.46 -1.47 9.54
C GLU A 411 23.49 -1.79 8.05
N LEU A 412 22.94 -0.91 7.21
CA LEU A 412 22.93 -1.07 5.75
C LEU A 412 24.36 -1.19 5.19
N ARG A 413 25.27 -0.32 5.65
CA ARG A 413 26.68 -0.38 5.25
C ARG A 413 27.34 -1.69 5.67
N GLY A 414 27.01 -2.21 6.85
CA GLY A 414 27.50 -3.50 7.31
C GLY A 414 27.12 -4.64 6.34
N HIS A 415 25.90 -4.67 5.87
CA HIS A 415 25.43 -5.65 4.89
C HIS A 415 26.10 -5.49 3.51
N LEU A 416 26.33 -4.27 3.05
CA LEU A 416 26.92 -3.99 1.74
C LEU A 416 28.45 -3.99 1.75
N ASN A 417 29.06 -3.70 2.90
CA ASN A 417 30.53 -3.47 3.03
C ASN A 417 31.05 -2.41 2.06
N PHE A 418 30.27 -1.37 1.83
CA PHE A 418 30.71 -0.23 1.04
C PHE A 418 31.55 0.72 1.90
N ASP A 419 32.48 1.45 1.25
CA ASP A 419 33.26 2.45 1.92
C ASP A 419 32.38 3.51 2.59
N PRO A 420 32.76 4.03 3.77
CA PRO A 420 31.98 5.04 4.49
C PRO A 420 31.60 6.27 3.65
N GLU A 421 32.49 6.69 2.76
CA GLU A 421 32.33 7.85 1.89
C GLU A 421 31.13 7.75 0.93
N VAL A 422 30.70 6.52 0.60
CA VAL A 422 29.59 6.27 -0.34
C VAL A 422 28.25 6.85 0.16
N LEU A 423 28.08 6.93 1.47
CA LEU A 423 26.91 7.53 2.13
C LEU A 423 27.26 8.80 2.93
N ALA A 424 28.43 9.40 2.67
CA ALA A 424 28.80 10.62 3.36
C ALA A 424 27.80 11.75 3.09
N GLY A 425 27.31 12.39 4.15
CA GLY A 425 26.33 13.46 4.05
C GLY A 425 24.92 13.02 3.63
N ALA A 426 24.67 11.71 3.53
CA ALA A 426 23.31 11.22 3.26
C ALA A 426 22.39 11.45 4.46
N ILE A 427 21.11 11.71 4.17
CA ILE A 427 20.06 11.90 5.18
C ILE A 427 19.14 10.69 5.13
N CYS A 428 19.05 9.97 6.24
CA CYS A 428 18.15 8.84 6.42
C CYS A 428 16.99 9.21 7.36
N ILE A 429 15.78 9.08 6.88
CA ILE A 429 14.54 9.33 7.65
C ILE A 429 13.90 8.00 7.98
N PRO A 430 14.02 7.50 9.24
CA PRO A 430 13.28 6.35 9.70
C PRO A 430 11.77 6.61 9.70
N CYS A 431 10.99 5.60 9.36
CA CYS A 431 9.53 5.65 9.42
C CYS A 431 9.00 4.42 10.15
N ARG A 432 8.15 4.66 11.14
CA ARG A 432 7.45 3.62 11.90
C ARG A 432 6.01 3.48 11.40
N LEU A 433 5.58 2.25 11.11
CA LEU A 433 4.30 1.94 10.46
C LEU A 433 3.54 0.86 11.24
N PRO A 434 2.77 1.22 12.29
CA PRO A 434 2.14 0.25 13.20
C PRO A 434 1.14 -0.69 12.52
N TYR A 435 0.43 -0.20 11.52
CA TYR A 435 -0.69 -0.92 10.87
C TYR A 435 -0.42 -1.31 9.43
N ILE A 436 0.84 -1.32 8.99
CA ILE A 436 1.18 -1.43 7.56
C ILE A 436 0.72 -2.74 6.92
N THR A 437 0.67 -3.83 7.67
CA THR A 437 0.18 -5.15 7.20
C THR A 437 -1.09 -5.61 7.93
N SER A 438 -1.77 -4.71 8.64
CA SER A 438 -2.98 -5.03 9.41
C SER A 438 -4.10 -5.67 8.57
N MET A 439 -4.20 -5.31 7.28
CA MET A 439 -5.18 -5.93 6.37
C MET A 439 -4.88 -7.42 6.08
N PHE A 440 -3.69 -7.91 6.38
CA PHE A 440 -3.34 -9.32 6.25
C PHE A 440 -3.60 -10.14 7.52
N MET A 441 -4.06 -9.52 8.60
CA MET A 441 -4.34 -10.25 9.84
C MET A 441 -5.46 -11.29 9.65
N PRO A 442 -5.38 -12.45 10.34
CA PRO A 442 -6.45 -13.44 10.35
C PRO A 442 -7.79 -12.82 10.75
N ARG A 443 -8.81 -13.06 9.93
CA ARG A 443 -10.11 -12.44 10.10
C ARG A 443 -11.25 -13.35 9.64
N ALA A 444 -12.43 -13.15 10.18
CA ALA A 444 -13.64 -13.68 9.60
C ALA A 444 -14.06 -12.82 8.38
N LYS A 445 -14.81 -13.40 7.45
CA LYS A 445 -15.30 -12.69 6.24
C LYS A 445 -16.13 -11.46 6.59
N THR A 446 -16.88 -11.52 7.69
CA THR A 446 -17.73 -10.43 8.18
C THR A 446 -16.99 -9.33 8.94
N ASP A 447 -15.71 -9.49 9.23
CA ASP A 447 -14.92 -8.46 9.92
C ASP A 447 -14.66 -7.23 9.03
N ARG A 448 -14.79 -7.37 7.71
CA ARG A 448 -14.80 -6.23 6.77
C ARG A 448 -16.24 -5.89 6.38
N PRO A 449 -16.64 -4.60 6.42
CA PRO A 449 -17.92 -4.18 5.86
C PRO A 449 -17.90 -4.33 4.33
N LEU A 450 -19.06 -4.47 3.72
CA LEU A 450 -19.19 -4.27 2.27
C LEU A 450 -18.92 -2.79 1.92
N PRO A 451 -18.51 -2.46 0.69
CA PRO A 451 -18.37 -1.05 0.26
C PRO A 451 -19.63 -0.23 0.55
N VAL A 452 -20.81 -0.80 0.36
CA VAL A 452 -22.09 -0.27 0.86
C VAL A 452 -22.78 -1.37 1.65
N PRO A 453 -22.78 -1.31 2.99
CA PRO A 453 -23.50 -2.27 3.83
C PRO A 453 -25.00 -2.28 3.51
N LYS A 454 -25.65 -3.44 3.56
CA LYS A 454 -27.07 -3.57 3.22
C LYS A 454 -27.99 -2.74 4.11
N CYS A 455 -27.60 -2.54 5.37
CA CYS A 455 -28.30 -1.67 6.31
C CYS A 455 -28.02 -0.19 6.11
N SER A 456 -27.07 0.20 5.26
CA SER A 456 -26.71 1.61 5.09
C SER A 456 -27.55 2.29 4.02
N ARG A 457 -28.10 3.44 4.36
CA ARG A 457 -28.85 4.29 3.42
C ARG A 457 -27.97 5.27 2.67
N ASN A 458 -27.00 5.87 3.33
CA ASN A 458 -26.19 6.96 2.77
C ASN A 458 -24.69 6.91 3.17
N LEU A 459 -24.23 5.82 3.81
CA LEU A 459 -22.85 5.62 4.21
C LEU A 459 -22.21 4.51 3.38
N ALA A 460 -21.06 4.78 2.80
CA ALA A 460 -20.20 3.80 2.14
C ALA A 460 -18.80 3.77 2.77
N PHE A 461 -18.11 2.64 2.64
CA PHE A 461 -16.74 2.42 3.08
C PHE A 461 -15.83 2.26 1.85
N VAL A 462 -14.70 2.97 1.81
CA VAL A 462 -13.85 3.08 0.60
C VAL A 462 -12.36 2.94 0.90
N SER A 463 -11.95 1.89 1.61
CA SER A 463 -10.55 1.68 2.00
C SER A 463 -10.05 0.25 1.69
N GLN A 464 -8.89 -0.09 2.22
CA GLN A 464 -8.32 -1.45 2.21
C GLN A 464 -9.08 -2.44 3.12
N PHE A 465 -9.97 -1.92 3.98
CA PHE A 465 -10.66 -2.68 5.02
C PHE A 465 -12.15 -2.89 4.71
N VAL A 466 -12.49 -2.98 3.43
CA VAL A 466 -13.80 -3.42 2.95
C VAL A 466 -13.72 -4.82 2.37
N GLU A 467 -14.83 -5.53 2.24
CA GLU A 467 -14.86 -6.86 1.65
C GLU A 467 -15.16 -6.78 0.15
N ILE A 468 -14.18 -7.19 -0.65
CA ILE A 468 -14.33 -7.42 -2.09
C ILE A 468 -13.83 -8.83 -2.36
N GLY A 469 -14.71 -9.70 -2.83
CA GLY A 469 -14.33 -11.07 -3.20
C GLY A 469 -13.36 -11.08 -4.39
N ASP A 470 -12.48 -12.07 -4.43
CA ASP A 470 -11.52 -12.32 -5.52
C ASP A 470 -10.49 -11.22 -5.80
N ASP A 471 -10.47 -10.12 -5.04
CA ASP A 471 -9.45 -9.08 -5.15
C ASP A 471 -8.53 -9.05 -3.91
N VAL A 472 -7.41 -8.37 -4.04
CA VAL A 472 -6.31 -8.40 -3.06
C VAL A 472 -6.08 -7.04 -2.42
N VAL A 473 -6.12 -7.03 -1.11
CA VAL A 473 -5.77 -5.87 -0.27
C VAL A 473 -4.28 -5.49 -0.44
N PHE A 474 -3.85 -4.39 0.15
CA PHE A 474 -2.49 -3.86 0.04
C PHE A 474 -2.13 -3.35 -1.36
N THR A 475 -3.10 -3.24 -2.25
CA THR A 475 -2.95 -2.65 -3.59
C THR A 475 -3.72 -1.33 -3.68
N VAL A 476 -3.23 -0.40 -4.48
CA VAL A 476 -3.95 0.86 -4.76
C VAL A 476 -5.29 0.56 -5.44
N GLU A 477 -5.31 -0.46 -6.30
CA GLU A 477 -6.50 -0.94 -7.01
C GLU A 477 -7.67 -1.21 -6.06
N TYR A 478 -7.41 -1.90 -4.94
CA TYR A 478 -8.47 -2.32 -4.04
C TYR A 478 -9.30 -1.15 -3.50
N SER A 479 -8.64 -0.05 -3.07
CA SER A 479 -9.35 1.15 -2.60
C SER A 479 -10.07 1.89 -3.73
N VAL A 480 -9.49 1.90 -4.94
CA VAL A 480 -10.10 2.52 -6.12
C VAL A 480 -11.34 1.73 -6.55
N ARG A 481 -11.24 0.40 -6.58
CA ARG A 481 -12.38 -0.49 -6.87
C ARG A 481 -13.49 -0.36 -5.84
N ALA A 482 -13.15 -0.34 -4.53
CA ALA A 482 -14.11 -0.12 -3.46
C ALA A 482 -14.90 1.17 -3.67
N ALA A 483 -14.20 2.25 -4.01
CA ALA A 483 -14.80 3.55 -4.27
C ALA A 483 -15.71 3.53 -5.52
N GLN A 484 -15.28 2.90 -6.61
CA GLN A 484 -16.10 2.77 -7.82
C GLN A 484 -17.36 1.97 -7.56
N MET A 485 -17.25 0.84 -6.85
CA MET A 485 -18.40 0.02 -6.44
C MET A 485 -19.39 0.83 -5.59
N ALA A 486 -18.87 1.55 -4.58
CA ALA A 486 -19.70 2.35 -3.68
C ALA A 486 -20.45 3.47 -4.42
N VAL A 487 -19.74 4.24 -5.27
CA VAL A 487 -20.32 5.32 -6.07
C VAL A 487 -21.40 4.78 -7.01
N TYR A 488 -21.10 3.69 -7.73
CA TYR A 488 -22.05 3.12 -8.69
C TYR A 488 -23.30 2.58 -8.01
N GLN A 489 -23.14 1.93 -6.84
CA GLN A 489 -24.27 1.40 -6.08
C GLN A 489 -25.16 2.52 -5.50
N LEU A 490 -24.56 3.52 -4.84
CA LEU A 490 -25.33 4.60 -4.18
C LEU A 490 -26.01 5.54 -5.17
N LEU A 491 -25.41 5.76 -6.34
CA LEU A 491 -25.93 6.69 -7.36
C LEU A 491 -26.65 5.99 -8.52
N GLY A 492 -26.78 4.66 -8.48
CA GLY A 492 -27.47 3.91 -9.51
C GLY A 492 -26.81 4.02 -10.90
N VAL A 493 -25.48 4.14 -10.94
CA VAL A 493 -24.73 4.22 -12.21
C VAL A 493 -24.84 2.90 -12.95
N ARG A 494 -25.31 2.95 -14.21
CA ARG A 494 -25.53 1.73 -15.02
C ARG A 494 -24.26 1.12 -15.61
N ARG A 495 -23.16 1.87 -15.63
CA ARG A 495 -21.84 1.38 -16.07
C ARG A 495 -21.38 0.27 -15.11
N GLN A 496 -20.81 -0.79 -15.66
CA GLN A 496 -20.25 -1.86 -14.85
C GLN A 496 -18.85 -1.49 -14.34
N VAL A 497 -18.55 -1.87 -13.10
CA VAL A 497 -17.18 -1.83 -12.57
C VAL A 497 -16.34 -2.83 -13.38
N PRO A 498 -15.13 -2.48 -13.83
CA PRO A 498 -14.25 -3.39 -14.54
C PRO A 498 -14.12 -4.73 -13.81
N PRO A 499 -14.29 -5.87 -14.51
CA PRO A 499 -14.19 -7.19 -13.88
C PRO A 499 -12.76 -7.46 -13.39
N ILE A 500 -12.66 -8.27 -12.35
CA ILE A 500 -11.36 -8.76 -11.86
C ILE A 500 -10.83 -9.80 -12.86
N THR A 501 -9.64 -9.59 -13.39
CA THR A 501 -9.00 -10.54 -14.30
C THR A 501 -8.60 -11.81 -13.56
N ARG A 502 -9.10 -12.95 -14.00
CA ARG A 502 -8.89 -14.28 -13.42
C ARG A 502 -7.77 -15.01 -14.16
N HIS A 503 -6.54 -14.85 -13.70
CA HIS A 503 -5.37 -15.51 -14.30
C HIS A 503 -5.32 -17.01 -13.98
N ASP A 504 -5.90 -17.43 -12.89
CA ASP A 504 -6.06 -18.83 -12.47
C ASP A 504 -7.00 -19.65 -13.39
N HIS A 505 -7.77 -18.99 -14.27
CA HIS A 505 -8.57 -19.66 -15.31
C HIS A 505 -7.84 -19.78 -16.65
N SER A 506 -6.63 -19.23 -16.78
CA SER A 506 -5.84 -19.31 -18.00
C SER A 506 -4.99 -20.58 -18.01
N LEU A 507 -5.27 -21.52 -18.93
CA LEU A 507 -4.48 -22.76 -19.08
C LEU A 507 -2.99 -22.48 -19.34
N LYS A 508 -2.68 -21.41 -20.09
CA LYS A 508 -1.29 -21.00 -20.32
C LYS A 508 -0.61 -20.57 -19.02
N VAL A 509 -1.26 -19.68 -18.24
CA VAL A 509 -0.70 -19.19 -16.97
C VAL A 509 -0.53 -20.33 -15.98
N MET A 510 -1.52 -21.23 -15.89
CA MET A 510 -1.43 -22.43 -15.05
C MET A 510 -0.26 -23.32 -15.45
N PHE A 511 -0.07 -23.57 -16.77
CA PHE A 511 1.03 -24.37 -17.28
C PHE A 511 2.39 -23.72 -17.00
N ASP A 512 2.54 -22.42 -17.30
CA ASP A 512 3.78 -21.67 -17.06
C ASP A 512 4.14 -21.66 -15.56
N SER A 513 3.14 -21.49 -14.69
CA SER A 513 3.33 -21.55 -13.25
C SER A 513 3.70 -22.94 -12.76
N LEU A 514 3.09 -23.97 -13.31
CA LEU A 514 3.44 -25.36 -13.00
C LEU A 514 4.89 -25.66 -13.40
N VAL A 515 5.28 -25.35 -14.64
CA VAL A 515 6.67 -25.54 -15.10
C VAL A 515 7.65 -24.82 -14.18
N LYS A 516 7.37 -23.56 -13.84
CA LYS A 516 8.22 -22.78 -12.93
C LYS A 516 8.31 -23.37 -11.53
N SER A 517 7.28 -24.03 -11.04
CA SER A 517 7.31 -24.68 -9.73
C SER A 517 8.27 -25.87 -9.66
N PHE A 518 8.68 -26.42 -10.80
CA PHE A 518 9.64 -27.52 -10.91
C PHE A 518 11.07 -27.06 -11.26
N SER A 519 11.28 -25.77 -11.49
CA SER A 519 12.62 -25.20 -11.73
C SER A 519 13.48 -25.11 -10.48
#